data_de927085779cf9471eb7115de3c98037
#
_entry.id   de927085779cf9471eb7115de3c98037
#
_cell.length_a   1.000
_cell.length_b   1.000
_cell.length_c   1.000
_cell.angle_alpha   90.00
_cell.angle_beta   90.00
_cell.angle_gamma   90.00
#
_symmetry.space_group_name_H-M   'P 1'
#
loop_
_entity.id
_entity.type
_entity.pdbx_description
1 polymer ?
#
loop_
_entity_poly.entity_id
_entity_poly.type
_entity_poly.pdbx_seq_one_letter_code
_entity_poly.pdbx_strand_id
1 'polypeptide(L)'
;MVTSQQSTAAAGSVPLELPYYGAPIGVAVKRFFTKYATFTGRASRSEYWWWALVNYAVLLVLGILALVAGGTPQVSVDGTVAPPAGGAIVVVLIITVYSLATIIPGLALTARRLHDGNFSAWFILIALIPGIGGLILFILTLLPSKPEGARFDQGSPQYS
;
A
#
# COMPACT_ATOMS: atom_id res chain seq x y z
N MET A 1 9.16 -36.71 25.79
CA MET A 1 9.87 -36.15 24.62
C MET A 1 8.82 -35.64 23.65
N VAL A 2 8.56 -34.34 23.70
CA VAL A 2 7.63 -33.69 22.75
C VAL A 2 8.50 -33.12 21.65
N THR A 3 8.50 -33.78 20.50
CA THR A 3 9.17 -33.31 19.30
C THR A 3 8.42 -32.10 18.77
N SER A 4 8.97 -30.91 18.97
CA SER A 4 8.54 -29.68 18.32
C SER A 4 8.79 -29.83 16.80
N GLN A 5 7.77 -30.24 16.08
CA GLN A 5 7.73 -30.06 14.61
C GLN A 5 7.60 -28.54 14.34
N GLN A 6 8.72 -27.84 14.28
CA GLN A 6 8.80 -26.59 13.55
C GLN A 6 8.61 -26.94 12.07
N SER A 7 7.34 -26.86 11.65
CA SER A 7 7.00 -26.87 10.23
C SER A 7 7.68 -25.68 9.58
N THR A 8 8.74 -25.93 8.81
CA THR A 8 9.27 -25.02 7.81
C THR A 8 8.19 -24.84 6.73
N ALA A 9 7.20 -24.00 7.02
CA ALA A 9 6.19 -23.62 6.03
C ALA A 9 6.93 -22.94 4.87
N ALA A 10 6.89 -23.56 3.72
CA ALA A 10 7.45 -23.00 2.49
C ALA A 10 6.92 -21.58 2.29
N ALA A 11 7.77 -20.67 1.82
CA ALA A 11 7.55 -19.22 1.71
C ALA A 11 6.31 -18.77 0.88
N GLY A 12 5.45 -19.69 0.46
CA GLY A 12 4.20 -19.44 -0.26
C GLY A 12 2.94 -20.03 0.40
N SER A 13 3.03 -20.59 1.60
CA SER A 13 1.95 -21.41 2.20
C SER A 13 1.09 -20.69 3.26
N VAL A 14 1.37 -19.39 3.57
CA VAL A 14 0.49 -18.66 4.49
C VAL A 14 -0.82 -18.32 3.80
N PRO A 15 -1.97 -18.79 4.33
CA PRO A 15 -3.29 -18.50 3.77
C PRO A 15 -3.50 -17.00 3.54
N LEU A 16 -4.27 -16.66 2.50
CA LEU A 16 -4.51 -15.24 2.15
C LEU A 16 -5.27 -14.50 3.24
N GLU A 17 -6.09 -15.20 4.00
CA GLU A 17 -6.91 -14.66 5.09
C GLU A 17 -6.04 -14.14 6.25
N LEU A 18 -4.89 -14.79 6.48
CA LEU A 18 -3.98 -14.44 7.56
C LEU A 18 -2.90 -13.44 7.13
N PRO A 19 -2.40 -12.58 8.05
CA PRO A 19 -1.26 -11.72 7.78
C PRO A 19 0.02 -12.55 7.61
N TYR A 20 0.85 -12.20 6.63
CA TYR A 20 2.15 -12.87 6.44
C TYR A 20 3.28 -12.04 7.05
N TYR A 21 3.63 -12.33 8.30
CA TYR A 21 4.75 -11.67 8.97
C TYR A 21 6.08 -12.10 8.34
N GLY A 22 6.92 -11.09 8.00
CA GLY A 22 8.17 -11.36 7.30
C GLY A 22 8.01 -11.71 5.81
N ALA A 23 6.89 -11.32 5.18
CA ALA A 23 6.66 -11.57 3.77
C ALA A 23 7.80 -11.03 2.90
N PRO A 24 8.36 -11.82 1.96
CA PRO A 24 9.30 -11.31 0.97
C PRO A 24 8.58 -10.39 -0.04
N ILE A 25 9.34 -9.50 -0.68
CA ILE A 25 8.82 -8.45 -1.57
C ILE A 25 7.88 -9.00 -2.66
N GLY A 26 8.25 -10.08 -3.34
CA GLY A 26 7.42 -10.67 -4.41
C GLY A 26 6.09 -11.20 -3.90
N VAL A 27 6.06 -11.76 -2.68
CA VAL A 27 4.81 -12.22 -2.04
C VAL A 27 3.96 -11.03 -1.61
N ALA A 28 4.56 -9.97 -1.06
CA ALA A 28 3.84 -8.77 -0.67
C ALA A 28 3.13 -8.13 -1.88
N VAL A 29 3.83 -7.96 -3.01
CA VAL A 29 3.26 -7.45 -4.26
C VAL A 29 2.14 -8.35 -4.79
N LYS A 30 2.35 -9.68 -4.82
CA LYS A 30 1.34 -10.63 -5.24
C LYS A 30 0.08 -10.52 -4.38
N ARG A 31 0.23 -10.50 -3.04
CA ARG A 31 -0.88 -10.39 -2.09
C ARG A 31 -1.62 -9.06 -2.20
N PHE A 32 -0.91 -7.99 -2.54
CA PHE A 32 -1.54 -6.69 -2.80
C PHE A 32 -2.57 -6.77 -3.92
N PHE A 33 -2.23 -7.34 -5.06
CA PHE A 33 -3.14 -7.48 -6.19
C PHE A 33 -4.18 -8.60 -5.98
N THR A 34 -3.82 -9.70 -5.34
CA THR A 34 -4.76 -10.80 -5.06
C THR A 34 -5.87 -10.37 -4.09
N LYS A 35 -5.53 -9.52 -3.11
CA LYS A 35 -6.48 -8.96 -2.12
C LYS A 35 -6.96 -7.56 -2.52
N TYR A 36 -7.21 -7.32 -3.81
CA TYR A 36 -7.45 -6.02 -4.43
C TYR A 36 -8.45 -5.13 -3.67
N ALA A 37 -9.63 -5.67 -3.36
CA ALA A 37 -10.70 -4.98 -2.65
C ALA A 37 -11.07 -5.67 -1.32
N THR A 38 -10.13 -6.39 -0.70
CA THR A 38 -10.36 -7.07 0.58
C THR A 38 -9.98 -6.15 1.72
N PHE A 39 -10.98 -5.54 2.35
CA PHE A 39 -10.81 -4.62 3.48
C PHE A 39 -10.80 -5.34 4.83
N THR A 40 -11.25 -6.59 4.89
CA THR A 40 -11.27 -7.44 6.10
C THR A 40 -9.94 -8.16 6.31
N GLY A 41 -9.73 -8.68 7.53
CA GLY A 41 -8.48 -9.32 7.90
C GLY A 41 -7.38 -8.32 8.23
N ARG A 42 -6.15 -8.83 8.32
CA ARG A 42 -4.97 -8.06 8.71
C ARG A 42 -3.88 -8.07 7.62
N ALA A 43 -3.00 -7.09 7.67
CA ALA A 43 -1.78 -7.06 6.87
C ALA A 43 -0.56 -6.77 7.75
N SER A 44 0.50 -7.55 7.59
CA SER A 44 1.74 -7.36 8.32
C SER A 44 2.48 -6.10 7.88
N ARG A 45 3.44 -5.63 8.71
CA ARG A 45 4.33 -4.52 8.32
C ARG A 45 5.10 -4.83 7.04
N SER A 46 5.61 -6.05 6.88
CA SER A 46 6.36 -6.44 5.68
C SER A 46 5.49 -6.37 4.42
N GLU A 47 4.22 -6.85 4.47
CA GLU A 47 3.30 -6.73 3.33
C GLU A 47 3.06 -5.26 2.96
N TYR A 48 2.84 -4.38 3.95
CA TYR A 48 2.56 -2.96 3.74
C TYR A 48 3.78 -2.21 3.20
N TRP A 49 4.94 -2.34 3.88
CA TRP A 49 6.13 -1.55 3.56
C TRP A 49 6.84 -2.00 2.30
N TRP A 50 6.84 -3.29 1.97
CA TRP A 50 7.36 -3.76 0.69
C TRP A 50 6.53 -3.23 -0.47
N TRP A 51 5.19 -3.24 -0.34
CA TRP A 51 4.35 -2.64 -1.36
C TRP A 51 4.57 -1.13 -1.46
N ALA A 52 4.62 -0.41 -0.33
CA ALA A 52 4.88 1.03 -0.32
C ALA A 52 6.20 1.36 -1.05
N LEU A 53 7.29 0.62 -0.76
CA LEU A 53 8.57 0.78 -1.43
C LEU A 53 8.47 0.58 -2.95
N VAL A 54 7.83 -0.50 -3.39
CA VAL A 54 7.63 -0.79 -4.83
C VAL A 54 6.82 0.33 -5.49
N ASN A 55 5.73 0.75 -4.87
CA ASN A 55 4.88 1.81 -5.38
C ASN A 55 5.64 3.14 -5.52
N TYR A 56 6.42 3.53 -4.51
CA TYR A 56 7.27 4.73 -4.58
C TYR A 56 8.33 4.60 -5.67
N ALA A 57 8.97 3.45 -5.82
CA ALA A 57 9.97 3.22 -6.86
C ALA A 57 9.36 3.34 -8.27
N VAL A 58 8.18 2.77 -8.49
CA VAL A 58 7.45 2.88 -9.77
C VAL A 58 7.10 4.33 -10.07
N LEU A 59 6.51 5.06 -9.11
CA LEU A 59 6.14 6.45 -9.30
C LEU A 59 7.36 7.36 -9.52
N LEU A 60 8.47 7.09 -8.82
CA LEU A 60 9.74 7.81 -9.02
C LEU A 60 10.27 7.62 -10.44
N VAL A 61 10.32 6.39 -10.92
CA VAL A 61 10.78 6.08 -12.30
C VAL A 61 9.88 6.75 -13.32
N LEU A 62 8.57 6.63 -13.18
CA LEU A 62 7.60 7.28 -14.07
C LEU A 62 7.71 8.81 -14.02
N GLY A 63 7.93 9.39 -12.83
CA GLY A 63 8.16 10.82 -12.68
C GLY A 63 9.42 11.31 -13.40
N ILE A 64 10.53 10.57 -13.25
CA ILE A 64 11.78 10.86 -13.98
C ILE A 64 11.55 10.76 -15.51
N LEU A 65 10.86 9.72 -15.96
CA LEU A 65 10.52 9.58 -17.39
C LEU A 65 9.66 10.73 -17.89
N ALA A 66 8.70 11.22 -17.11
CA ALA A 66 7.89 12.39 -17.47
C ALA A 66 8.74 13.66 -17.61
N LEU A 67 9.70 13.87 -16.71
CA LEU A 67 10.63 15.00 -16.76
C LEU A 67 11.53 14.93 -18.01
N VAL A 68 12.12 13.76 -18.27
CA VAL A 68 12.98 13.54 -19.44
C VAL A 68 12.18 13.69 -20.74
N ALA A 69 10.92 13.26 -20.76
CA ALA A 69 10.04 13.40 -21.92
C ALA A 69 9.52 14.85 -22.16
N GLY A 70 10.02 15.84 -21.39
CA GLY A 70 9.62 17.24 -21.54
C GLY A 70 8.40 17.63 -20.73
N GLY A 71 8.18 16.95 -19.58
CA GLY A 71 7.07 17.23 -18.68
C GLY A 71 7.21 18.48 -17.80
N THR A 72 8.32 19.21 -17.90
CA THR A 72 8.49 20.48 -17.19
C THR A 72 7.84 21.62 -17.98
N PRO A 73 7.07 22.49 -17.30
CA PRO A 73 6.52 23.68 -17.94
C PRO A 73 7.64 24.56 -18.50
N GLN A 74 7.58 24.87 -19.80
CA GLN A 74 8.46 25.86 -20.41
C GLN A 74 7.78 27.22 -20.33
N VAL A 75 8.36 28.13 -19.56
CA VAL A 75 7.85 29.51 -19.45
C VAL A 75 8.63 30.36 -20.44
N SER A 76 7.95 30.91 -21.44
CA SER A 76 8.54 31.83 -22.43
C SER A 76 8.78 33.20 -21.76
N VAL A 77 9.67 34.01 -22.40
CA VAL A 77 10.05 35.33 -21.88
C VAL A 77 8.86 36.29 -21.75
N ASP A 78 7.80 36.04 -22.52
CA ASP A 78 6.52 36.79 -22.46
C ASP A 78 5.54 36.26 -21.40
N GLY A 79 5.95 35.31 -20.58
CA GLY A 79 5.12 34.72 -19.51
C GLY A 79 4.15 33.63 -20.01
N THR A 80 4.17 33.28 -21.30
CA THR A 80 3.35 32.16 -21.79
C THR A 80 3.96 30.82 -21.38
N VAL A 81 3.11 29.89 -20.94
CA VAL A 81 3.52 28.54 -20.57
C VAL A 81 3.27 27.62 -21.79
N ALA A 82 4.36 27.09 -22.34
CA ALA A 82 4.24 26.11 -23.41
C ALA A 82 3.59 24.82 -22.92
N PRO A 83 2.73 24.18 -23.72
CA PRO A 83 2.17 22.88 -23.38
C PRO A 83 3.29 21.84 -23.26
N PRO A 84 3.14 20.83 -22.36
CA PRO A 84 4.12 19.77 -22.25
C PRO A 84 4.27 18.99 -23.56
N ALA A 85 5.47 18.50 -23.84
CA ALA A 85 5.71 17.67 -25.02
C ALA A 85 4.83 16.41 -25.02
N GLY A 86 4.46 15.92 -26.20
CA GLY A 86 3.55 14.78 -26.36
C GLY A 86 4.01 13.52 -25.59
N GLY A 87 5.32 13.29 -25.49
CA GLY A 87 5.88 12.20 -24.69
C GLY A 87 5.55 12.31 -23.19
N ALA A 88 5.61 13.53 -22.63
CA ALA A 88 5.24 13.77 -21.23
C ALA A 88 3.77 13.49 -20.99
N ILE A 89 2.88 13.86 -21.91
CA ILE A 89 1.44 13.59 -21.81
C ILE A 89 1.18 12.10 -21.70
N VAL A 90 1.84 11.27 -22.53
CA VAL A 90 1.72 9.81 -22.49
C VAL A 90 2.14 9.27 -21.11
N VAL A 91 3.28 9.71 -20.58
CA VAL A 91 3.76 9.26 -19.26
C VAL A 91 2.80 9.69 -18.16
N VAL A 92 2.27 10.91 -18.20
CA VAL A 92 1.28 11.41 -17.22
C VAL A 92 0.00 10.57 -17.28
N LEU A 93 -0.47 10.19 -18.47
CA LEU A 93 -1.61 9.29 -18.61
C LEU A 93 -1.34 7.91 -17.98
N ILE A 94 -0.14 7.35 -18.18
CA ILE A 94 0.27 6.08 -17.55
C ILE A 94 0.25 6.22 -16.02
N ILE A 95 0.82 7.30 -15.46
CA ILE A 95 0.81 7.58 -14.03
C ILE A 95 -0.63 7.67 -13.51
N THR A 96 -1.50 8.35 -14.25
CA THR A 96 -2.91 8.52 -13.88
C THR A 96 -3.63 7.18 -13.81
N VAL A 97 -3.52 6.37 -14.86
CA VAL A 97 -4.14 5.04 -14.92
C VAL A 97 -3.60 4.13 -13.82
N TYR A 98 -2.27 4.11 -13.63
CA TYR A 98 -1.62 3.35 -12.57
C TYR A 98 -2.11 3.77 -11.18
N SER A 99 -2.17 5.08 -10.92
CA SER A 99 -2.62 5.62 -9.64
C SER A 99 -4.09 5.23 -9.36
N LEU A 100 -4.97 5.39 -10.35
CA LEU A 100 -6.37 5.00 -10.23
C LEU A 100 -6.52 3.50 -9.95
N ALA A 101 -5.74 2.65 -10.64
CA ALA A 101 -5.76 1.21 -10.45
C ALA A 101 -5.24 0.79 -9.06
N THR A 102 -4.37 1.57 -8.43
CA THR A 102 -3.79 1.26 -7.13
C THR A 102 -4.51 1.91 -5.93
N ILE A 103 -5.46 2.82 -6.15
CA ILE A 103 -6.23 3.47 -5.06
C ILE A 103 -6.98 2.43 -4.23
N ILE A 104 -7.82 1.62 -4.86
CA ILE A 104 -8.67 0.64 -4.14
C ILE A 104 -7.82 -0.37 -3.36
N PRO A 105 -6.85 -1.08 -3.97
CA PRO A 105 -6.04 -2.04 -3.22
C PRO A 105 -5.12 -1.35 -2.21
N GLY A 106 -4.71 -0.10 -2.43
CA GLY A 106 -3.97 0.70 -1.47
C GLY A 106 -4.78 1.02 -0.22
N LEU A 107 -6.02 1.45 -0.37
CA LEU A 107 -6.96 1.65 0.74
C LEU A 107 -7.24 0.33 1.47
N ALA A 108 -7.47 -0.76 0.74
CA ALA A 108 -7.69 -2.08 1.33
C ALA A 108 -6.47 -2.58 2.12
N LEU A 109 -5.25 -2.38 1.61
CA LEU A 109 -4.03 -2.73 2.33
C LEU A 109 -3.85 -1.86 3.58
N THR A 110 -4.11 -0.56 3.50
CA THR A 110 -4.03 0.37 4.64
C THR A 110 -5.06 0.01 5.72
N ALA A 111 -6.31 -0.31 5.35
CA ALA A 111 -7.32 -0.81 6.27
C ALA A 111 -6.84 -2.04 7.04
N ARG A 112 -6.34 -3.04 6.31
CA ARG A 112 -5.81 -4.28 6.91
C ARG A 112 -4.58 -4.04 7.78
N ARG A 113 -3.77 -3.04 7.46
CA ARG A 113 -2.63 -2.64 8.29
C ARG A 113 -3.08 -1.98 9.59
N LEU A 114 -4.10 -1.13 9.55
CA LEU A 114 -4.72 -0.56 10.74
C LEU A 114 -5.33 -1.64 11.64
N HIS A 115 -6.03 -2.61 11.06
CA HIS A 115 -6.59 -3.77 11.79
C HIS A 115 -5.50 -4.55 12.53
N ASP A 116 -4.33 -4.73 11.93
CA ASP A 116 -3.19 -5.41 12.55
C ASP A 116 -2.65 -4.66 13.78
N GLY A 117 -2.77 -3.33 13.82
CA GLY A 117 -2.53 -2.48 14.98
C GLY A 117 -3.70 -2.37 15.96
N ASN A 118 -4.80 -3.12 15.73
CA ASN A 118 -6.07 -3.04 16.47
C ASN A 118 -6.84 -1.73 16.33
N PHE A 119 -6.65 -1.02 15.20
CA PHE A 119 -7.42 0.19 14.85
C PHE A 119 -8.50 -0.15 13.83
N SER A 120 -9.60 0.61 13.86
CA SER A 120 -10.64 0.51 12.83
C SER A 120 -10.15 1.06 11.48
N ALA A 121 -10.63 0.49 10.37
CA ALA A 121 -10.37 1.01 9.02
C ALA A 121 -10.84 2.47 8.84
N TRP A 122 -11.81 2.94 9.60
CA TRP A 122 -12.29 4.32 9.56
C TRP A 122 -11.22 5.37 9.87
N PHE A 123 -10.13 4.99 10.55
CA PHE A 123 -8.97 5.85 10.76
C PHE A 123 -8.29 6.31 9.47
N ILE A 124 -8.57 5.66 8.33
CA ILE A 124 -8.12 6.13 7.00
C ILE A 124 -8.65 7.55 6.71
N LEU A 125 -9.84 7.88 7.20
CA LEU A 125 -10.43 9.21 7.00
C LEU A 125 -9.63 10.34 7.65
N ILE A 126 -8.77 10.04 8.62
CA ILE A 126 -7.83 11.01 9.20
C ILE A 126 -6.92 11.59 8.10
N ALA A 127 -6.59 10.81 7.07
CA ALA A 127 -5.80 11.31 5.94
C ALA A 127 -6.42 12.51 5.23
N LEU A 128 -7.73 12.72 5.36
CA LEU A 128 -8.46 13.87 4.79
C LEU A 128 -8.21 15.17 5.56
N ILE A 129 -7.58 15.12 6.75
CA ILE A 129 -7.22 16.33 7.51
C ILE A 129 -5.95 16.93 6.88
N PRO A 130 -6.04 18.13 6.26
CA PRO A 130 -4.87 18.75 5.61
C PRO A 130 -3.73 18.99 6.59
N GLY A 131 -2.51 18.76 6.14
CA GLY A 131 -1.27 19.04 6.87
C GLY A 131 -0.87 17.98 7.89
N ILE A 132 -1.78 17.40 8.67
CA ILE A 132 -1.43 16.47 9.76
C ILE A 132 -1.97 15.06 9.57
N GLY A 133 -3.06 14.90 8.82
CA GLY A 133 -3.75 13.60 8.70
C GLY A 133 -2.88 12.50 8.11
N GLY A 134 -2.12 12.81 7.06
CA GLY A 134 -1.18 11.88 6.45
C GLY A 134 -0.07 11.44 7.40
N LEU A 135 0.45 12.37 8.23
CA LEU A 135 1.47 12.07 9.25
C LEU A 135 0.92 11.13 10.34
N ILE A 136 -0.29 11.40 10.82
CA ILE A 136 -0.94 10.54 11.82
C ILE A 136 -1.14 9.15 11.23
N LEU A 137 -1.69 9.05 10.02
CA LEU A 137 -1.89 7.76 9.37
C LEU A 137 -0.57 7.01 9.16
N PHE A 138 0.48 7.71 8.73
CA PHE A 138 1.83 7.14 8.61
C PHE A 138 2.32 6.56 9.93
N ILE A 139 2.21 7.29 11.05
CA ILE A 139 2.59 6.81 12.39
C ILE A 139 1.79 5.57 12.76
N LEU A 140 0.47 5.54 12.51
CA LEU A 140 -0.38 4.37 12.79
C LEU A 140 0.07 3.13 12.02
N THR A 141 0.56 3.29 10.77
CA THR A 141 1.09 2.15 10.00
C THR A 141 2.44 1.63 10.51
N LEU A 142 3.20 2.42 11.27
CA LEU A 142 4.47 2.03 11.90
C LEU A 142 4.27 1.23 13.20
N LEU A 143 3.13 1.38 13.87
CA LEU A 143 2.88 0.74 15.18
C LEU A 143 3.02 -0.79 15.10
N PRO A 144 3.41 -1.45 16.19
CA PRO A 144 3.51 -2.91 16.23
C PRO A 144 2.15 -3.58 16.04
N SER A 145 2.18 -4.80 15.49
CA SER A 145 1.03 -5.68 15.43
C SER A 145 0.55 -6.02 16.84
N LYS A 146 -0.77 -6.03 17.04
CA LYS A 146 -1.38 -6.37 18.33
C LYS A 146 -2.19 -7.66 18.20
N PRO A 147 -2.12 -8.56 19.21
CA PRO A 147 -2.92 -9.79 19.22
C PRO A 147 -4.43 -9.52 19.12
N GLU A 148 -4.90 -8.43 19.74
CA GLU A 148 -6.31 -8.02 19.75
C GLU A 148 -6.83 -7.67 18.33
N GLY A 149 -5.93 -7.36 17.39
CA GLY A 149 -6.27 -7.17 15.99
C GLY A 149 -6.84 -8.43 15.32
N ALA A 150 -6.66 -9.61 15.93
CA ALA A 150 -7.22 -10.86 15.42
C ALA A 150 -8.75 -10.86 15.32
N ARG A 151 -9.44 -9.96 16.03
CA ARG A 151 -10.90 -9.75 15.90
C ARG A 151 -11.33 -9.35 14.47
N PHE A 152 -10.44 -8.85 13.65
CA PHE A 152 -10.71 -8.48 12.26
C PHE A 152 -10.43 -9.62 11.27
N ASP A 153 -9.89 -10.76 11.72
CA ASP A 153 -9.66 -11.91 10.87
C ASP A 153 -11.00 -12.61 10.53
N GLN A 154 -11.14 -13.04 9.29
CA GLN A 154 -12.33 -13.80 8.88
C GLN A 154 -12.34 -15.15 9.59
N GLY A 155 -13.44 -15.48 10.27
CA GLY A 155 -13.60 -16.74 11.00
C GLY A 155 -13.14 -16.70 12.45
N SER A 156 -12.73 -15.55 13.00
CA SER A 156 -12.53 -15.41 14.44
C SER A 156 -13.88 -15.56 15.14
N PRO A 157 -13.98 -16.41 16.22
CA PRO A 157 -15.16 -16.42 17.06
C PRO A 157 -15.39 -15.01 17.61
N GLN A 158 -16.54 -14.42 17.32
CA GLN A 158 -16.95 -13.18 17.97
C GLN A 158 -17.26 -13.56 19.41
N TYR A 159 -16.32 -13.30 20.30
CA TYR A 159 -16.62 -13.36 21.75
C TYR A 159 -17.55 -12.18 22.04
N SER A 160 -18.83 -12.49 22.11
CA SER A 160 -19.89 -11.61 22.66
C SER A 160 -19.84 -11.62 24.17
#